data_cc050354d89846b1069e229689e5ab6c
#
_entry.id   cc050354d89846b1069e229689e5ab6c
#
_cell.length_a   1.000
_cell.length_b   1.000
_cell.length_c   1.000
_cell.angle_alpha   90.00
_cell.angle_beta   90.00
_cell.angle_gamma   90.00
#
_symmetry.space_group_name_H-M   'P 1'
#
loop_
_entity.id
_entity.type
_entity.pdbx_description
1 polymer ?
#
loop_
_entity_poly.entity_id
_entity_poly.type
_entity_poly.pdbx_seq_one_letter_code
_entity_poly.pdbx_strand_id
1 'polypeptide(L)'
;EPLRFHWRCSPDGVAWRSCGEGETLILPSDARLVQVEALDPAGESALSCCYKVLQQSVESPAARLCCRGMLNKVELDGSAKPVTRQELAWMLFPLANQSLTLPVLPDTDDPAARYAAANAFLALKEGRFVPQGTITRQEMATVAMQACGVNYRNASSTMPVCADAARVADNYGTNAARALYFGFMELDENGCFGPDKLVSRAEAVEILNRVADFAGL
;
A
#
# COMPACT_ATOMS: atom_id res chain seq x y z
N GLU A 1 -26.44 -7.20 -22.06
CA GLU A 1 -26.41 -5.73 -21.95
C GLU A 1 -24.97 -5.23 -21.98
N PRO A 2 -24.71 -3.99 -22.51
CA PRO A 2 -23.36 -3.44 -22.56
C PRO A 2 -22.87 -3.07 -21.16
N LEU A 3 -21.53 -3.01 -21.01
CA LEU A 3 -20.89 -2.49 -19.81
C LEU A 3 -21.31 -1.03 -19.58
N ARG A 4 -21.48 -0.67 -18.31
CA ARG A 4 -21.66 0.73 -17.90
C ARG A 4 -20.35 1.25 -17.34
N PHE A 5 -19.98 2.48 -17.68
CA PHE A 5 -18.75 3.11 -17.21
C PHE A 5 -19.07 4.28 -16.30
N HIS A 6 -18.43 4.29 -15.15
CA HIS A 6 -18.54 5.33 -14.15
C HIS A 6 -17.16 5.93 -13.89
N TRP A 7 -17.03 7.23 -14.09
CA TRP A 7 -15.76 7.92 -13.97
C TRP A 7 -15.62 8.59 -12.61
N ARG A 8 -14.44 8.44 -12.02
CA ARG A 8 -14.06 9.12 -10.79
C ARG A 8 -12.82 9.96 -11.06
N CYS A 9 -12.73 11.13 -10.42
CA CYS A 9 -11.56 11.98 -10.48
C CYS A 9 -11.14 12.46 -9.09
N SER A 10 -9.86 12.81 -8.97
CA SER A 10 -9.27 13.32 -7.74
C SER A 10 -8.22 14.38 -8.06
N PRO A 11 -8.11 15.44 -7.24
CA PRO A 11 -7.03 16.42 -7.33
C PRO A 11 -5.73 15.95 -6.66
N ASP A 12 -5.78 14.98 -5.72
CA ASP A 12 -4.67 14.65 -4.83
C ASP A 12 -4.46 13.13 -4.61
N GLY A 13 -5.35 12.29 -5.12
CA GLY A 13 -5.35 10.83 -4.91
C GLY A 13 -5.98 10.38 -3.59
N VAL A 14 -6.46 11.31 -2.77
CA VAL A 14 -7.11 11.03 -1.48
C VAL A 14 -8.62 11.22 -1.58
N ALA A 15 -9.04 12.41 -2.04
CA ALA A 15 -10.45 12.75 -2.22
C ALA A 15 -10.92 12.37 -3.62
N TRP A 16 -11.68 11.31 -3.75
CA TRP A 16 -12.26 10.83 -5.00
C TRP A 16 -13.72 11.22 -5.09
N ARG A 17 -14.13 11.73 -6.25
CA ARG A 17 -15.53 12.09 -6.53
C ARG A 17 -15.96 11.55 -7.89
N SER A 18 -17.24 11.25 -8.03
CA SER A 18 -17.84 10.98 -9.35
C SER A 18 -17.70 12.20 -10.24
N CYS A 19 -17.35 11.99 -11.50
CA CYS A 19 -17.16 13.08 -12.45
C CYS A 19 -17.79 12.80 -13.83
N GLY A 20 -18.43 11.65 -14.02
CA GLY A 20 -19.15 11.34 -15.26
C GLY A 20 -19.51 9.87 -15.38
N GLU A 21 -20.37 9.60 -16.38
CA GLU A 21 -20.80 8.26 -16.77
C GLU A 21 -20.71 8.11 -18.30
N GLY A 22 -20.63 6.87 -18.79
CA GLY A 22 -20.57 6.55 -20.21
C GLY A 22 -19.16 6.35 -20.75
N GLU A 23 -19.05 6.16 -22.07
CA GLU A 23 -17.81 5.80 -22.75
C GLU A 23 -16.80 6.96 -22.86
N THR A 24 -17.24 8.18 -22.64
CA THR A 24 -16.41 9.39 -22.74
C THR A 24 -16.57 10.27 -21.53
N LEU A 25 -15.50 10.96 -21.13
CA LEU A 25 -15.46 11.87 -20.00
C LEU A 25 -14.95 13.25 -20.42
N ILE A 26 -15.70 14.29 -20.04
CA ILE A 26 -15.18 15.67 -20.03
C ILE A 26 -14.51 15.90 -18.69
N LEU A 27 -13.18 16.04 -18.69
CA LEU A 27 -12.40 16.18 -17.47
C LEU A 27 -12.69 17.52 -16.76
N PRO A 28 -13.01 17.48 -15.46
CA PRO A 28 -13.04 18.70 -14.64
C PRO A 28 -11.65 19.36 -14.59
N SER A 29 -11.62 20.69 -14.53
CA SER A 29 -10.37 21.47 -14.59
C SER A 29 -9.42 21.23 -13.41
N ASP A 30 -9.94 20.75 -12.28
CA ASP A 30 -9.19 20.41 -11.07
C ASP A 30 -8.79 18.94 -10.99
N ALA A 31 -9.21 18.09 -11.95
CA ALA A 31 -8.84 16.69 -11.98
C ALA A 31 -7.35 16.51 -12.30
N ARG A 32 -6.63 15.81 -11.44
CA ARG A 32 -5.24 15.41 -11.66
C ARG A 32 -5.10 13.92 -11.92
N LEU A 33 -6.02 13.16 -11.38
CA LEU A 33 -6.11 11.72 -11.47
C LEU A 33 -7.51 11.31 -11.89
N VAL A 34 -7.61 10.28 -12.68
CA VAL A 34 -8.87 9.72 -13.20
C VAL A 34 -8.84 8.21 -13.08
N GLN A 35 -9.96 7.64 -12.68
CA GLN A 35 -10.22 6.20 -12.73
C GLN A 35 -11.56 5.96 -13.41
N VAL A 36 -11.69 4.81 -14.06
CA VAL A 36 -12.97 4.31 -14.60
C VAL A 36 -13.36 3.02 -13.91
N GLU A 37 -14.58 2.94 -13.47
CA GLU A 37 -15.23 1.74 -12.99
C GLU A 37 -16.12 1.19 -14.09
N ALA A 38 -15.86 -0.05 -14.52
CA ALA A 38 -16.72 -0.76 -15.46
C ALA A 38 -17.65 -1.67 -14.66
N LEU A 39 -18.97 -1.52 -14.87
CA LEU A 39 -19.99 -2.36 -14.25
C LEU A 39 -20.59 -3.26 -15.33
N ASP A 40 -20.66 -4.54 -15.05
CA ASP A 40 -21.37 -5.50 -15.87
C ASP A 40 -22.88 -5.49 -15.62
N PRO A 41 -23.70 -6.18 -16.44
CA PRO A 41 -25.13 -6.27 -16.22
C PRO A 41 -25.56 -6.92 -14.89
N ALA A 42 -24.71 -7.74 -14.29
CA ALA A 42 -24.93 -8.35 -12.98
C ALA A 42 -24.63 -7.40 -11.82
N GLY A 43 -24.01 -6.24 -12.12
CA GLY A 43 -23.61 -5.26 -11.13
C GLY A 43 -22.23 -5.53 -10.51
N GLU A 44 -21.49 -6.49 -11.05
CA GLU A 44 -20.09 -6.66 -10.68
C GLU A 44 -19.25 -5.55 -11.28
N SER A 45 -18.29 -5.02 -10.51
CA SER A 45 -17.48 -3.91 -10.94
C SER A 45 -16.00 -4.27 -11.01
N ALA A 46 -15.30 -3.66 -11.99
CA ALA A 46 -13.85 -3.65 -12.09
C ALA A 46 -13.36 -2.21 -12.18
N LEU A 47 -12.51 -1.82 -11.23
CA LEU A 47 -11.90 -0.49 -11.22
C LEU A 47 -10.61 -0.49 -12.04
N SER A 48 -10.44 0.49 -12.92
CA SER A 48 -9.21 0.65 -13.69
C SER A 48 -8.03 1.08 -12.81
N CYS A 49 -6.82 0.98 -13.37
CA CYS A 49 -5.69 1.74 -12.86
C CYS A 49 -6.02 3.24 -12.80
N CYS A 50 -5.33 3.96 -11.94
CA CYS A 50 -5.38 5.41 -11.93
C CYS A 50 -4.58 5.97 -13.11
N TYR A 51 -5.18 6.89 -13.86
CA TYR A 51 -4.53 7.60 -14.96
C TYR A 51 -4.19 9.03 -14.53
N LYS A 52 -2.94 9.42 -14.76
CA LYS A 52 -2.49 10.79 -14.56
C LYS A 52 -2.99 11.69 -15.69
N VAL A 53 -3.52 12.86 -15.35
CA VAL A 53 -3.83 13.90 -16.34
C VAL A 53 -2.54 14.59 -16.75
N LEU A 54 -2.09 14.39 -17.99
CA LEU A 54 -0.73 14.74 -18.48
C LEU A 54 -0.34 16.22 -18.33
N GLN A 55 -1.31 17.12 -18.25
CA GLN A 55 -1.04 18.57 -18.16
C GLN A 55 -0.82 19.06 -16.72
N GLN A 56 -0.80 18.16 -15.74
CA GLN A 56 -0.75 18.54 -14.32
C GLN A 56 0.25 17.70 -13.55
N SER A 57 0.99 18.33 -12.63
CA SER A 57 1.92 17.61 -11.75
C SER A 57 1.16 16.78 -10.71
N VAL A 58 1.66 15.58 -10.43
CA VAL A 58 1.15 14.71 -9.38
C VAL A 58 2.24 14.59 -8.32
N GLU A 59 2.11 15.35 -7.24
CA GLU A 59 3.17 15.50 -6.23
C GLU A 59 2.88 14.71 -4.95
N SER A 60 1.60 14.50 -4.61
CA SER A 60 1.28 13.78 -3.37
C SER A 60 1.67 12.28 -3.45
N PRO A 61 2.17 11.70 -2.35
CA PRO A 61 2.47 10.26 -2.26
C PRO A 61 1.27 9.39 -2.62
N ALA A 62 0.07 9.75 -2.16
CA ALA A 62 -1.16 9.05 -2.48
C ALA A 62 -1.45 9.04 -3.99
N ALA A 63 -1.30 10.19 -4.65
CA ALA A 63 -1.50 10.31 -6.09
C ALA A 63 -0.50 9.45 -6.88
N ARG A 64 0.76 9.39 -6.47
CA ARG A 64 1.78 8.52 -7.08
C ARG A 64 1.44 7.05 -6.93
N LEU A 65 1.03 6.62 -5.73
CA LEU A 65 0.61 5.23 -5.52
C LEU A 65 -0.67 4.87 -6.28
N CYS A 66 -1.62 5.81 -6.46
CA CYS A 66 -2.77 5.61 -7.34
C CYS A 66 -2.32 5.33 -8.78
N CYS A 67 -1.40 6.13 -9.32
CA CYS A 67 -0.85 5.91 -10.66
C CYS A 67 -0.15 4.55 -10.83
N ARG A 68 0.37 3.99 -9.74
CA ARG A 68 0.98 2.65 -9.68
C ARG A 68 -0.04 1.52 -9.45
N GLY A 69 -1.33 1.84 -9.37
CA GLY A 69 -2.40 0.87 -9.11
C GLY A 69 -2.47 0.36 -7.67
N MET A 70 -1.71 0.93 -6.75
CA MET A 70 -1.59 0.45 -5.38
C MET A 70 -2.74 0.88 -4.47
N LEU A 71 -3.56 1.85 -4.88
CA LEU A 71 -4.69 2.36 -4.09
C LEU A 71 -6.07 2.09 -4.72
N ASN A 72 -6.17 1.22 -5.71
CA ASN A 72 -7.41 0.98 -6.45
C ASN A 72 -8.59 0.51 -5.58
N LYS A 73 -8.32 -0.15 -4.45
CA LYS A 73 -9.32 -0.68 -3.52
C LYS A 73 -9.23 -0.08 -2.12
N VAL A 74 -8.42 0.97 -1.93
CA VAL A 74 -8.16 1.54 -0.62
C VAL A 74 -8.66 2.98 -0.58
N GLU A 75 -9.63 3.23 0.27
CA GLU A 75 -10.10 4.58 0.54
C GLU A 75 -9.24 5.24 1.62
N LEU A 76 -8.72 6.41 1.32
CA LEU A 76 -7.88 7.18 2.22
C LEU A 76 -8.64 8.19 3.07
N ASP A 77 -9.97 8.13 3.07
CA ASP A 77 -10.76 8.87 4.03
C ASP A 77 -10.35 8.46 5.46
N GLY A 78 -10.18 9.41 6.33
CA GLY A 78 -9.68 9.13 7.69
C GLY A 78 -8.28 8.52 7.69
N SER A 79 -7.36 9.15 6.98
CA SER A 79 -5.94 8.77 6.84
C SER A 79 -5.20 8.48 8.17
N ALA A 80 -5.70 9.02 9.30
CA ALA A 80 -5.17 8.73 10.63
C ALA A 80 -5.60 7.36 11.20
N LYS A 81 -6.59 6.68 10.59
CA LYS A 81 -7.00 5.34 11.04
C LYS A 81 -5.87 4.34 10.78
N PRO A 82 -5.68 3.34 11.67
CA PRO A 82 -4.76 2.25 11.42
C PRO A 82 -5.08 1.52 10.11
N VAL A 83 -4.06 1.22 9.32
CA VAL A 83 -4.19 0.39 8.12
C VAL A 83 -4.47 -1.05 8.52
N THR A 84 -5.42 -1.70 7.84
CA THR A 84 -5.66 -3.13 8.02
C THR A 84 -4.73 -3.97 7.17
N ARG A 85 -4.55 -5.23 7.53
CA ARG A 85 -3.76 -6.19 6.75
C ARG A 85 -4.35 -6.42 5.36
N GLN A 86 -5.68 -6.39 5.25
CA GLN A 86 -6.37 -6.50 3.96
C GLN A 86 -6.09 -5.29 3.05
N GLU A 87 -6.20 -4.08 3.59
CA GLU A 87 -5.88 -2.87 2.83
C GLU A 87 -4.43 -2.86 2.36
N LEU A 88 -3.52 -3.25 3.25
CA LEU A 88 -2.10 -3.34 2.90
C LEU A 88 -1.83 -4.41 1.84
N ALA A 89 -2.54 -5.54 1.88
CA ALA A 89 -2.45 -6.56 0.83
C ALA A 89 -2.92 -6.01 -0.54
N TRP A 90 -3.99 -5.24 -0.58
CA TRP A 90 -4.43 -4.58 -1.80
C TRP A 90 -3.39 -3.57 -2.33
N MET A 91 -2.76 -2.79 -1.45
CA MET A 91 -1.69 -1.88 -1.83
C MET A 91 -0.48 -2.62 -2.41
N LEU A 92 -0.14 -3.79 -1.86
CA LEU A 92 1.02 -4.59 -2.26
C LEU A 92 0.76 -5.49 -3.48
N PHE A 93 -0.50 -5.70 -3.85
CA PHE A 93 -0.88 -6.63 -4.92
C PHE A 93 -0.16 -6.36 -6.26
N PRO A 94 0.00 -5.10 -6.72
CA PRO A 94 0.73 -4.80 -7.95
C PRO A 94 2.22 -5.18 -7.91
N LEU A 95 2.80 -5.30 -6.70
CA LEU A 95 4.21 -5.68 -6.49
C LEU A 95 4.41 -7.20 -6.38
N ALA A 96 3.31 -7.96 -6.24
CA ALA A 96 3.37 -9.38 -5.97
C ALA A 96 3.87 -10.18 -7.18
N ASN A 97 4.75 -11.15 -6.93
CA ASN A 97 5.07 -12.16 -7.93
C ASN A 97 3.85 -13.07 -8.12
N GLN A 98 3.17 -12.89 -9.23
CA GLN A 98 1.94 -13.62 -9.55
C GLN A 98 2.18 -15.06 -10.04
N SER A 99 3.44 -15.46 -10.23
CA SER A 99 3.78 -16.84 -10.61
C SER A 99 3.84 -17.81 -9.42
N LEU A 100 3.69 -17.32 -8.19
CA LEU A 100 3.75 -18.15 -6.99
C LEU A 100 2.47 -18.96 -6.78
N THR A 101 2.63 -20.17 -6.25
CA THR A 101 1.49 -20.97 -5.79
C THR A 101 0.84 -20.31 -4.58
N LEU A 102 -0.47 -20.08 -4.68
CA LEU A 102 -1.21 -19.39 -3.61
C LEU A 102 -1.59 -20.36 -2.49
N PRO A 103 -1.35 -20.00 -1.23
CA PRO A 103 -1.82 -20.77 -0.09
C PRO A 103 -3.35 -20.71 0.01
N VAL A 104 -3.95 -21.74 0.58
CA VAL A 104 -5.33 -21.70 1.07
C VAL A 104 -5.31 -21.06 2.45
N LEU A 105 -6.07 -19.98 2.63
CA LEU A 105 -6.17 -19.28 3.91
C LEU A 105 -7.54 -19.58 4.53
N PRO A 106 -7.60 -19.96 5.83
CA PRO A 106 -8.84 -20.37 6.46
C PRO A 106 -9.84 -19.24 6.73
N ASP A 107 -9.39 -18.00 6.62
CA ASP A 107 -10.13 -16.80 7.05
C ASP A 107 -10.31 -15.75 5.96
N THR A 108 -9.86 -16.03 4.72
CA THR A 108 -10.10 -15.17 3.55
C THR A 108 -9.81 -15.90 2.24
N ASP A 109 -10.64 -15.64 1.24
CA ASP A 109 -10.43 -16.08 -0.14
C ASP A 109 -9.91 -14.95 -1.05
N ASP A 110 -9.68 -13.74 -0.50
CA ASP A 110 -9.23 -12.60 -1.27
C ASP A 110 -7.87 -12.87 -1.94
N PRO A 111 -7.76 -12.71 -3.26
CA PRO A 111 -6.52 -12.97 -3.99
C PRO A 111 -5.33 -12.15 -3.49
N ALA A 112 -5.54 -10.87 -3.15
CA ALA A 112 -4.44 -10.01 -2.68
C ALA A 112 -3.87 -10.49 -1.34
N ALA A 113 -4.73 -10.96 -0.42
CA ALA A 113 -4.30 -11.56 0.83
C ALA A 113 -3.47 -12.83 0.60
N ARG A 114 -3.90 -13.70 -0.32
CA ARG A 114 -3.19 -14.92 -0.68
C ARG A 114 -1.84 -14.62 -1.35
N TYR A 115 -1.78 -13.62 -2.25
CA TYR A 115 -0.52 -13.17 -2.84
C TYR A 115 0.40 -12.51 -1.80
N ALA A 116 -0.12 -11.70 -0.88
CA ALA A 116 0.67 -11.09 0.18
C ALA A 116 1.32 -12.15 1.10
N ALA A 117 0.60 -13.24 1.40
CA ALA A 117 1.14 -14.39 2.14
C ALA A 117 2.18 -15.17 1.32
N ALA A 118 1.90 -15.48 0.04
CA ALA A 118 2.81 -16.22 -0.84
C ALA A 118 4.14 -15.47 -1.07
N ASN A 119 4.08 -14.14 -1.16
CA ASN A 119 5.27 -13.28 -1.32
C ASN A 119 5.97 -12.95 0.01
N ALA A 120 5.49 -13.50 1.13
CA ALA A 120 5.97 -13.19 2.47
C ALA A 120 5.93 -11.69 2.84
N PHE A 121 5.07 -10.89 2.18
CA PHE A 121 4.86 -9.49 2.55
C PHE A 121 4.24 -9.39 3.94
N LEU A 122 3.27 -10.27 4.23
CA LEU A 122 2.54 -10.30 5.48
C LEU A 122 2.59 -11.72 6.07
N ALA A 123 3.32 -11.90 7.15
CA ALA A 123 3.39 -13.17 7.86
C ALA A 123 2.01 -13.59 8.40
N LEU A 124 1.71 -14.89 8.32
CA LEU A 124 0.48 -15.42 8.92
C LEU A 124 0.60 -15.41 10.45
N LYS A 125 -0.51 -15.09 11.12
CA LYS A 125 -0.66 -15.16 12.59
C LYS A 125 -1.38 -16.46 12.92
N GLU A 126 -0.68 -17.43 13.50
CA GLU A 126 -1.22 -18.76 13.81
C GLU A 126 -1.89 -19.45 12.60
N GLY A 127 -1.26 -19.34 11.43
CA GLY A 127 -1.76 -19.91 10.18
C GLY A 127 -2.92 -19.13 9.53
N ARG A 128 -3.29 -17.96 10.05
CA ARG A 128 -4.37 -17.10 9.56
C ARG A 128 -3.82 -15.79 9.00
N PHE A 129 -4.53 -15.24 8.03
CA PHE A 129 -4.19 -13.93 7.47
C PHE A 129 -4.64 -12.76 8.37
N VAL A 130 -5.78 -12.90 9.03
CA VAL A 130 -6.41 -11.90 9.90
C VAL A 130 -6.68 -10.59 9.14
N PRO A 131 -7.58 -10.57 8.13
CA PRO A 131 -7.76 -9.44 7.21
C PRO A 131 -8.02 -8.10 7.89
N GLN A 132 -8.82 -8.09 8.98
CA GLN A 132 -9.16 -6.89 9.74
C GLN A 132 -8.14 -6.53 10.83
N GLY A 133 -7.10 -7.35 11.00
CA GLY A 133 -6.00 -7.05 11.91
C GLY A 133 -5.21 -5.83 11.45
N THR A 134 -4.64 -5.10 12.40
CA THR A 134 -3.79 -3.94 12.14
C THR A 134 -2.31 -4.32 12.10
N ILE A 135 -1.47 -3.39 11.66
CA ILE A 135 -0.02 -3.57 11.48
C ILE A 135 0.72 -2.62 12.43
N THR A 136 1.71 -3.14 13.12
CA THR A 136 2.65 -2.33 13.91
C THR A 136 3.80 -1.82 13.03
N ARG A 137 4.55 -0.81 13.51
CA ARG A 137 5.68 -0.24 12.78
C ARG A 137 6.80 -1.27 12.55
N GLN A 138 7.08 -2.16 13.51
CA GLN A 138 8.07 -3.22 13.32
C GLN A 138 7.62 -4.27 12.28
N GLU A 139 6.32 -4.58 12.21
CA GLU A 139 5.76 -5.42 11.14
C GLU A 139 5.85 -4.70 9.78
N MET A 140 5.54 -3.38 9.73
CA MET A 140 5.62 -2.59 8.51
C MET A 140 7.04 -2.48 7.97
N ALA A 141 8.06 -2.42 8.83
CA ALA A 141 9.46 -2.47 8.40
C ALA A 141 9.77 -3.76 7.64
N THR A 142 9.23 -4.90 8.09
CA THR A 142 9.36 -6.16 7.35
C THR A 142 8.64 -6.10 6.00
N VAL A 143 7.42 -5.56 5.97
CA VAL A 143 6.67 -5.36 4.71
C VAL A 143 7.48 -4.53 3.73
N ALA A 144 8.00 -3.38 4.15
CA ALA A 144 8.80 -2.49 3.31
C ALA A 144 10.04 -3.20 2.72
N MET A 145 10.75 -3.96 3.55
CA MET A 145 11.94 -4.69 3.12
C MET A 145 11.62 -5.85 2.16
N GLN A 146 10.50 -6.54 2.34
CA GLN A 146 10.06 -7.59 1.42
C GLN A 146 9.55 -7.00 0.10
N ALA A 147 8.81 -5.90 0.16
CA ALA A 147 8.23 -5.26 -1.02
C ALA A 147 9.28 -4.60 -1.94
N CYS A 148 10.39 -4.10 -1.38
CA CYS A 148 11.43 -3.47 -2.19
C CYS A 148 12.20 -4.46 -3.08
N GLY A 149 12.12 -5.77 -2.82
CA GLY A 149 12.69 -6.83 -3.68
C GLY A 149 14.21 -6.81 -3.86
N VAL A 150 14.92 -5.94 -3.15
CA VAL A 150 16.35 -5.71 -3.38
C VAL A 150 17.22 -6.66 -2.57
N ASN A 151 18.32 -7.11 -3.17
CA ASN A 151 19.35 -7.87 -2.47
C ASN A 151 20.21 -6.93 -1.61
N TYR A 152 19.81 -6.77 -0.36
CA TYR A 152 20.41 -5.84 0.61
C TYR A 152 21.48 -6.48 1.51
N ARG A 153 22.23 -7.46 1.00
CA ARG A 153 23.29 -8.15 1.79
C ARG A 153 24.30 -7.22 2.42
N ASN A 154 24.56 -6.08 1.79
CA ASN A 154 25.54 -5.08 2.25
C ASN A 154 24.89 -3.92 3.07
N ALA A 155 23.58 -3.94 3.29
CA ALA A 155 22.93 -2.92 4.12
C ALA A 155 23.14 -3.21 5.60
N SER A 156 23.30 -2.15 6.40
CA SER A 156 23.41 -2.28 7.84
C SER A 156 22.21 -3.03 8.41
N SER A 157 22.48 -4.02 9.25
CA SER A 157 21.46 -4.73 10.03
C SER A 157 21.43 -4.31 11.50
N THR A 158 22.25 -3.34 11.86
CA THR A 158 22.33 -2.81 13.21
C THR A 158 21.39 -1.60 13.32
N MET A 159 20.51 -1.65 14.30
CA MET A 159 19.64 -0.51 14.60
C MET A 159 20.47 0.75 14.83
N PRO A 160 20.09 1.89 14.22
CA PRO A 160 20.67 3.16 14.60
C PRO A 160 20.36 3.45 16.07
N VAL A 161 21.12 4.38 16.65
CA VAL A 161 20.86 4.83 18.02
C VAL A 161 19.46 5.41 18.07
N CYS A 162 18.53 4.71 18.72
CA CYS A 162 17.19 5.20 18.99
C CYS A 162 16.81 4.87 20.42
N ALA A 163 15.95 5.70 21.01
CA ALA A 163 15.65 5.67 22.45
C ALA A 163 14.92 4.38 22.88
N ASP A 164 14.23 3.71 21.96
CA ASP A 164 13.46 2.51 22.22
C ASP A 164 13.93 1.27 21.44
N ALA A 165 15.20 1.24 21.00
CA ALA A 165 15.77 0.11 20.24
C ALA A 165 15.55 -1.24 20.92
N ALA A 166 15.67 -1.28 22.25
CA ALA A 166 15.48 -2.51 23.06
C ALA A 166 14.03 -3.04 23.06
N ARG A 167 13.05 -2.26 22.58
CA ARG A 167 11.65 -2.68 22.46
C ARG A 167 11.35 -3.36 21.11
N VAL A 168 12.24 -3.24 20.13
CA VAL A 168 12.08 -3.93 18.84
C VAL A 168 12.32 -5.42 19.08
N ALA A 169 11.34 -6.25 18.75
CA ALA A 169 11.49 -7.69 18.92
C ALA A 169 12.56 -8.25 17.98
N ASP A 170 13.31 -9.25 18.43
CA ASP A 170 14.51 -9.78 17.75
C ASP A 170 14.27 -10.16 16.29
N ASN A 171 13.11 -10.74 15.99
CA ASN A 171 12.74 -11.16 14.65
C ASN A 171 12.47 -9.99 13.69
N TYR A 172 12.28 -8.76 14.19
CA TYR A 172 12.06 -7.54 13.40
C TYR A 172 13.29 -6.62 13.35
N GLY A 173 14.26 -6.80 14.26
CA GLY A 173 15.39 -5.89 14.44
C GLY A 173 16.17 -5.59 13.16
N THR A 174 16.51 -6.62 12.38
CA THR A 174 17.23 -6.47 11.11
C THR A 174 16.43 -5.67 10.07
N ASN A 175 15.12 -5.93 9.93
CA ASN A 175 14.29 -5.23 8.96
C ASN A 175 14.00 -3.80 9.40
N ALA A 176 13.81 -3.55 10.69
CA ALA A 176 13.66 -2.21 11.24
C ALA A 176 14.92 -1.36 10.98
N ALA A 177 16.11 -1.91 11.25
CA ALA A 177 17.38 -1.26 10.98
C ALA A 177 17.54 -0.88 9.50
N ARG A 178 17.22 -1.81 8.61
CA ARG A 178 17.32 -1.61 7.15
C ARG A 178 16.28 -0.62 6.63
N ALA A 179 15.03 -0.69 7.11
CA ALA A 179 13.99 0.25 6.73
C ALA A 179 14.37 1.70 7.09
N LEU A 180 15.03 1.90 8.23
CA LEU A 180 15.61 3.19 8.62
C LEU A 180 16.83 3.57 7.75
N TYR A 181 17.72 2.63 7.47
CA TYR A 181 18.91 2.85 6.65
C TYR A 181 18.55 3.30 5.22
N PHE A 182 17.55 2.68 4.60
CA PHE A 182 17.06 3.04 3.26
C PHE A 182 16.13 4.25 3.26
N GLY A 183 15.78 4.81 4.42
CA GLY A 183 14.87 5.93 4.53
C GLY A 183 13.41 5.60 4.21
N PHE A 184 13.03 4.30 4.22
CA PHE A 184 11.63 3.91 4.08
C PHE A 184 10.81 4.33 5.29
N MET A 185 11.41 4.28 6.47
CA MET A 185 10.85 4.72 7.74
C MET A 185 11.80 5.70 8.43
N GLU A 186 11.26 6.46 9.36
CA GLU A 186 11.99 7.47 10.12
C GLU A 186 11.71 7.30 11.62
N LEU A 187 12.64 7.79 12.45
CA LEU A 187 12.40 7.96 13.87
C LEU A 187 11.43 9.14 14.07
N ASP A 188 10.68 9.12 15.16
CA ASP A 188 9.85 10.26 15.53
C ASP A 188 10.71 11.43 16.07
N GLU A 189 10.05 12.56 16.41
CA GLU A 189 10.70 13.77 16.94
C GLU A 189 11.47 13.54 18.26
N ASN A 190 11.17 12.46 18.99
CA ASN A 190 11.85 12.06 20.22
C ASN A 190 12.97 11.04 19.96
N GLY A 191 13.30 10.75 18.71
CA GLY A 191 14.28 9.75 18.33
C GLY A 191 13.85 8.31 18.62
N CYS A 192 12.55 8.04 18.69
CA CYS A 192 11.99 6.71 18.88
C CYS A 192 11.56 6.06 17.56
N PHE A 193 11.74 4.76 17.46
CA PHE A 193 11.20 3.97 16.35
C PHE A 193 9.71 3.66 16.52
N GLY A 194 9.25 3.47 17.76
CA GLY A 194 7.85 3.15 18.09
C GLY A 194 7.42 1.77 17.59
N PRO A 195 8.12 0.65 17.93
CA PRO A 195 7.90 -0.66 17.32
C PRO A 195 6.46 -1.15 17.42
N ASP A 196 5.78 -0.89 18.52
CA ASP A 196 4.41 -1.34 18.81
C ASP A 196 3.33 -0.36 18.34
N LYS A 197 3.72 0.84 17.88
CA LYS A 197 2.78 1.82 17.35
C LYS A 197 2.11 1.29 16.09
N LEU A 198 0.78 1.43 16.02
CA LEU A 198 0.03 1.05 14.82
C LEU A 198 0.33 2.03 13.67
N VAL A 199 0.52 1.48 12.50
CA VAL A 199 0.74 2.26 11.26
C VAL A 199 -0.61 2.79 10.78
N SER A 200 -0.70 4.10 10.55
CA SER A 200 -1.87 4.70 9.94
C SER A 200 -1.89 4.48 8.42
N ARG A 201 -3.06 4.65 7.78
CA ARG A 201 -3.19 4.61 6.32
C ARG A 201 -2.27 5.62 5.64
N ALA A 202 -2.18 6.84 6.18
CA ALA A 202 -1.28 7.87 5.65
C ALA A 202 0.19 7.46 5.75
N GLU A 203 0.61 6.93 6.90
CA GLU A 203 1.98 6.45 7.10
C GLU A 203 2.30 5.26 6.17
N ALA A 204 1.37 4.33 5.97
CA ALA A 204 1.54 3.22 5.04
C ALA A 204 1.74 3.71 3.60
N VAL A 205 0.98 4.72 3.17
CA VAL A 205 1.12 5.36 1.85
C VAL A 205 2.50 5.99 1.69
N GLU A 206 2.97 6.74 2.69
CA GLU A 206 4.31 7.35 2.66
C GLU A 206 5.42 6.29 2.54
N ILE A 207 5.36 5.26 3.38
CA ILE A 207 6.36 4.18 3.37
C ILE A 207 6.36 3.45 2.03
N LEU A 208 5.18 3.04 1.53
CA LEU A 208 5.10 2.31 0.26
C LEU A 208 5.49 3.17 -0.94
N ASN A 209 5.23 4.48 -0.89
CA ASN A 209 5.69 5.37 -1.94
C ASN A 209 7.23 5.43 -2.00
N ARG A 210 7.90 5.55 -0.84
CA ARG A 210 9.37 5.53 -0.75
C ARG A 210 9.94 4.19 -1.24
N VAL A 211 9.29 3.07 -0.88
CA VAL A 211 9.65 1.74 -1.37
C VAL A 211 9.53 1.64 -2.89
N ALA A 212 8.41 2.10 -3.45
CA ALA A 212 8.17 2.05 -4.88
C ALA A 212 9.12 2.96 -5.67
N ASP A 213 9.41 4.17 -5.16
CA ASP A 213 10.42 5.07 -5.74
C ASP A 213 11.82 4.42 -5.75
N PHE A 214 12.19 3.75 -4.66
CA PHE A 214 13.47 3.04 -4.54
C PHE A 214 13.55 1.84 -5.50
N ALA A 215 12.47 1.11 -5.67
CA ALA A 215 12.40 -0.03 -6.60
C ALA A 215 12.31 0.40 -8.08
N GLY A 216 12.17 1.70 -8.37
CA GLY A 216 12.07 2.23 -9.73
C GLY A 216 10.72 1.96 -10.41
N LEU A 217 9.65 1.85 -9.64
CA LEU A 217 8.28 1.56 -10.08
C LEU A 217 7.48 2.80 -10.43
#